data_491710f11751ffd1775a219fcf00c7fd
#
_entry.id   491710f11751ffd1775a219fcf00c7fd
#
_cell.length_a   1.000
_cell.length_b   1.000
_cell.length_c   1.000
_cell.angle_alpha   90.00
_cell.angle_beta   90.00
_cell.angle_gamma   90.00
#
_symmetry.space_group_name_H-M   'P 1'
#
loop_
_entity.id
_entity.type
_entity.pdbx_description
1 polymer ?
#
loop_
_entity_poly.entity_id
_entity_poly.type
_entity_poly.pdbx_seq_one_letter_code
_entity_poly.pdbx_strand_id
1 'polypeptide(L)'
;MVKLDQIQETIKPELAKLNAIIADTLKSPSALTNHIVTDYLRTKGKQIRPVLVLLSAKLFNGINERVLNAGAAIELLHNASLIHDDVIDQSMSRRGLPTVNSVWDNHVAVLVGDFFVSGALSCAVRAGDIRVLNSLSTMGADLAMGEIDQIDNARSREITEDVYMTIISRKTASLFTSCVEVGGITAGADEESLKKLKRFAELLGQCFQIKDDTFDYFHDPVVGKPTGNDLREGKITLPLIYALGRKELPECEEMNKLAHKQELNDEEINQLVEFAKTAGGIDYAFRTMERLRQEAEALLADFPASDTVEAFKSIFSYIITRNK
;
A
#
# COMPACT_ATOMS: atom_id res chain seq x y z
N MET A 1 12.94 -10.85 16.74
CA MET A 1 12.35 -10.17 15.57
C MET A 1 12.95 -8.77 15.50
N VAL A 2 13.56 -8.39 14.38
CA VAL A 2 14.18 -7.08 14.17
C VAL A 2 13.05 -6.04 14.00
N LYS A 3 13.09 -4.90 14.71
CA LYS A 3 12.07 -3.85 14.55
C LYS A 3 12.34 -3.05 13.27
N LEU A 4 11.29 -2.48 12.66
CA LEU A 4 11.41 -1.65 11.45
C LEU A 4 12.44 -0.53 11.61
N ASP A 5 12.47 0.13 12.76
CA ASP A 5 13.46 1.19 13.08
C ASP A 5 14.91 0.68 13.03
N GLN A 6 15.15 -0.56 13.46
CA GLN A 6 16.48 -1.18 13.41
C GLN A 6 16.90 -1.46 11.95
N ILE A 7 15.94 -1.90 11.11
CA ILE A 7 16.18 -2.09 9.67
C ILE A 7 16.53 -0.74 9.03
N GLN A 8 15.77 0.31 9.33
CA GLN A 8 16.01 1.65 8.79
C GLN A 8 17.38 2.21 9.21
N GLU A 9 17.84 1.95 10.42
CA GLU A 9 19.20 2.38 10.84
C GLU A 9 20.30 1.77 9.97
N THR A 10 20.13 0.54 9.46
CA THR A 10 21.14 -0.12 8.59
C THR A 10 21.25 0.47 7.19
N ILE A 11 20.28 1.29 6.77
CA ILE A 11 20.18 1.95 5.45
C ILE A 11 19.93 3.45 5.57
N LYS A 12 20.12 4.01 6.75
CA LYS A 12 19.82 5.41 7.05
C LYS A 12 20.56 6.42 6.14
N PRO A 13 21.87 6.23 5.83
CA PRO A 13 22.57 7.12 4.91
C PRO A 13 21.98 7.10 3.50
N GLU A 14 21.62 5.92 2.99
CA GLU A 14 21.03 5.74 1.66
C GLU A 14 19.62 6.31 1.60
N LEU A 15 18.83 6.10 2.65
CA LEU A 15 17.49 6.67 2.78
C LEU A 15 17.54 8.21 2.83
N ALA A 16 18.55 8.78 3.50
CA ALA A 16 18.76 10.23 3.52
C ALA A 16 19.10 10.77 2.12
N LYS A 17 19.98 10.09 1.36
CA LYS A 17 20.30 10.44 -0.02
C LYS A 17 19.08 10.36 -0.94
N LEU A 18 18.28 9.29 -0.83
CA LEU A 18 17.03 9.13 -1.59
C LEU A 18 16.08 10.30 -1.31
N ASN A 19 15.89 10.66 -0.04
CA ASN A 19 15.04 11.79 0.34
C ASN A 19 15.58 13.13 -0.19
N ALA A 20 16.90 13.30 -0.27
CA ALA A 20 17.52 14.49 -0.88
C ALA A 20 17.24 14.55 -2.39
N ILE A 21 17.31 13.41 -3.11
CA ILE A 21 16.94 13.32 -4.53
C ILE A 21 15.49 13.74 -4.75
N ILE A 22 14.56 13.29 -3.90
CA ILE A 22 13.13 13.67 -3.96
C ILE A 22 13.01 15.19 -3.80
N ALA A 23 13.59 15.76 -2.74
CA ALA A 23 13.51 17.19 -2.46
C ALA A 23 14.12 18.05 -3.58
N ASP A 24 15.25 17.61 -4.14
CA ASP A 24 15.91 18.33 -5.26
C ASP A 24 15.10 18.23 -6.56
N THR A 25 14.47 17.09 -6.82
CA THR A 25 13.66 16.88 -8.03
C THR A 25 12.40 17.75 -8.03
N LEU A 26 11.84 18.04 -6.86
CA LEU A 26 10.64 18.85 -6.71
C LEU A 26 10.91 20.34 -6.52
N LYS A 27 12.15 20.82 -6.67
CA LYS A 27 12.45 22.26 -6.70
C LYS A 27 11.80 22.94 -7.90
N SER A 28 11.15 24.06 -7.66
CA SER A 28 10.42 24.82 -8.67
C SER A 28 10.81 26.32 -8.60
N PRO A 29 10.79 27.05 -9.71
CA PRO A 29 10.91 28.51 -9.69
C PRO A 29 9.68 29.20 -9.05
N SER A 30 8.55 28.50 -8.92
CA SER A 30 7.34 29.00 -8.26
C SER A 30 7.45 28.96 -6.75
N ALA A 31 7.32 30.10 -6.09
CA ALA A 31 7.33 30.20 -4.62
C ALA A 31 6.16 29.41 -4.00
N LEU A 32 4.98 29.46 -4.63
CA LEU A 32 3.80 28.74 -4.19
C LEU A 32 4.04 27.21 -4.23
N THR A 33 4.53 26.69 -5.36
CA THR A 33 4.82 25.27 -5.52
C THR A 33 5.85 24.80 -4.48
N ASN A 34 6.92 25.57 -4.26
CA ASN A 34 7.92 25.24 -3.25
C ASN A 34 7.34 25.22 -1.83
N HIS A 35 6.41 26.12 -1.51
CA HIS A 35 5.75 26.16 -0.22
C HIS A 35 4.91 24.88 -0.01
N ILE A 36 4.05 24.52 -0.97
CA ILE A 36 3.19 23.34 -0.91
C ILE A 36 4.04 22.06 -0.78
N VAL A 37 5.05 21.91 -1.63
CA VAL A 37 5.95 20.75 -1.62
C VAL A 37 6.70 20.63 -0.29
N THR A 38 7.21 21.74 0.24
CA THR A 38 7.92 21.75 1.52
C THR A 38 7.01 21.31 2.67
N ASP A 39 5.79 21.81 2.71
CA ASP A 39 4.83 21.43 3.74
C ASP A 39 4.42 19.97 3.62
N TYR A 40 4.17 19.48 2.40
CA TYR A 40 3.85 18.09 2.16
C TYR A 40 4.97 17.13 2.60
N LEU A 41 6.24 17.45 2.27
CA LEU A 41 7.39 16.60 2.59
C LEU A 41 7.81 16.65 4.07
N ARG A 42 7.23 17.53 4.91
CA ARG A 42 7.51 17.57 6.35
C ARG A 42 7.10 16.26 7.04
N THR A 43 6.04 15.62 6.58
CA THR A 43 5.54 14.39 7.19
C THR A 43 6.07 13.19 6.42
N LYS A 44 7.13 12.60 6.94
CA LYS A 44 7.61 11.32 6.44
C LYS A 44 6.80 10.20 7.10
N GLY A 45 6.14 9.38 6.29
CA GLY A 45 5.55 8.13 6.79
C GLY A 45 6.63 7.14 7.25
N LYS A 46 6.22 5.90 7.48
CA LYS A 46 7.13 4.81 7.87
C LYS A 46 8.15 4.43 6.78
N GLN A 47 8.07 5.03 5.60
CA GLN A 47 8.97 4.85 4.45
C GLN A 47 9.25 3.37 4.09
N ILE A 48 8.25 2.50 4.26
CA ILE A 48 8.39 1.06 3.97
C ILE A 48 8.78 0.83 2.51
N ARG A 49 8.27 1.64 1.57
CA ARG A 49 8.53 1.51 0.14
C ARG A 49 9.98 1.78 -0.24
N PRO A 50 10.56 2.94 0.10
CA PRO A 50 12.00 3.14 -0.07
C PRO A 50 12.85 2.07 0.62
N VAL A 51 12.46 1.62 1.82
CA VAL A 51 13.15 0.52 2.52
C VAL A 51 13.16 -0.76 1.68
N LEU A 52 12.03 -1.14 1.09
CA LEU A 52 11.93 -2.33 0.23
C LEU A 52 12.81 -2.20 -1.02
N VAL A 53 12.86 -1.02 -1.67
CA VAL A 53 13.74 -0.78 -2.82
C VAL A 53 15.21 -0.98 -2.42
N LEU A 54 15.63 -0.37 -1.32
CA LEU A 54 17.02 -0.44 -0.84
C LEU A 54 17.41 -1.84 -0.37
N LEU A 55 16.53 -2.54 0.32
CA LEU A 55 16.75 -3.93 0.74
C LEU A 55 16.81 -4.87 -0.47
N SER A 56 15.94 -4.68 -1.46
CA SER A 56 15.98 -5.45 -2.71
C SER A 56 17.35 -5.32 -3.38
N ALA A 57 17.85 -4.09 -3.51
CA ALA A 57 19.18 -3.86 -4.08
C ALA A 57 20.30 -4.51 -3.26
N LYS A 58 20.19 -4.56 -1.92
CA LYS A 58 21.18 -5.20 -1.03
C LYS A 58 21.23 -6.73 -1.16
N LEU A 59 20.17 -7.37 -1.65
CA LEU A 59 20.20 -8.81 -1.96
C LEU A 59 21.09 -9.14 -3.16
N PHE A 60 21.41 -8.15 -4.00
CA PHE A 60 22.19 -8.32 -5.22
C PHE A 60 23.52 -7.55 -5.13
N ASN A 61 23.78 -6.60 -6.03
CA ASN A 61 25.07 -5.90 -6.08
C ASN A 61 25.12 -4.61 -5.21
N GLY A 62 24.13 -4.43 -4.34
CA GLY A 62 24.10 -3.31 -3.40
C GLY A 62 23.48 -2.03 -3.96
N ILE A 63 23.54 -0.97 -3.14
CA ILE A 63 22.88 0.29 -3.42
C ILE A 63 23.84 1.22 -4.18
N ASN A 64 23.38 1.73 -5.32
CA ASN A 64 24.08 2.70 -6.17
C ASN A 64 23.16 3.87 -6.53
N GLU A 65 23.64 4.86 -7.29
CA GLU A 65 22.84 6.03 -7.69
C GLU A 65 21.60 5.67 -8.52
N ARG A 66 21.66 4.60 -9.34
CA ARG A 66 20.50 4.14 -10.12
C ARG A 66 19.41 3.63 -9.20
N VAL A 67 19.77 2.86 -8.15
CA VAL A 67 18.85 2.38 -7.12
C VAL A 67 18.19 3.55 -6.39
N LEU A 68 18.97 4.57 -6.00
CA LEU A 68 18.44 5.74 -5.29
C LEU A 68 17.44 6.53 -6.15
N ASN A 69 17.73 6.72 -7.43
CA ASN A 69 16.82 7.37 -8.36
C ASN A 69 15.56 6.51 -8.62
N ALA A 70 15.69 5.20 -8.78
CA ALA A 70 14.53 4.31 -8.92
C ALA A 70 13.64 4.33 -7.67
N GLY A 71 14.23 4.31 -6.47
CA GLY A 71 13.49 4.44 -5.22
C GLY A 71 12.80 5.79 -5.06
N ALA A 72 13.45 6.88 -5.47
CA ALA A 72 12.85 8.20 -5.49
C ALA A 72 11.67 8.27 -6.48
N ALA A 73 11.77 7.63 -7.64
CA ALA A 73 10.69 7.54 -8.62
C ALA A 73 9.46 6.84 -8.05
N ILE A 74 9.64 5.70 -7.38
CA ILE A 74 8.54 4.96 -6.70
C ILE A 74 7.87 5.84 -5.64
N GLU A 75 8.66 6.46 -4.75
CA GLU A 75 8.11 7.26 -3.65
C GLU A 75 7.38 8.52 -4.17
N LEU A 76 7.90 9.15 -5.23
CA LEU A 76 7.24 10.29 -5.87
C LEU A 76 5.90 9.89 -6.50
N LEU A 77 5.85 8.78 -7.25
CA LEU A 77 4.61 8.32 -7.88
C LEU A 77 3.58 7.89 -6.82
N HIS A 78 4.04 7.23 -5.74
CA HIS A 78 3.15 6.92 -4.62
C HIS A 78 2.61 8.17 -3.93
N ASN A 79 3.43 9.19 -3.70
CA ASN A 79 2.95 10.44 -3.10
C ASN A 79 1.98 11.17 -4.04
N ALA A 80 2.19 11.11 -5.35
CA ALA A 80 1.26 11.62 -6.35
C ALA A 80 -0.11 10.93 -6.24
N SER A 81 -0.13 9.58 -6.16
CA SER A 81 -1.39 8.84 -6.00
C SER A 81 -2.12 9.23 -4.71
N LEU A 82 -1.38 9.38 -3.59
CA LEU A 82 -2.00 9.81 -2.33
C LEU A 82 -2.63 11.21 -2.40
N ILE A 83 -2.00 12.15 -3.14
CA ILE A 83 -2.54 13.50 -3.33
C ILE A 83 -3.82 13.44 -4.19
N HIS A 84 -3.84 12.61 -5.24
CA HIS A 84 -5.02 12.42 -6.08
C HIS A 84 -6.13 11.68 -5.33
N ASP A 85 -5.80 10.65 -4.54
CA ASP A 85 -6.75 9.92 -3.71
C ASP A 85 -7.43 10.85 -2.69
N ASP A 86 -6.67 11.78 -2.06
CA ASP A 86 -7.24 12.77 -1.14
C ASP A 86 -8.31 13.65 -1.81
N VAL A 87 -8.17 13.94 -3.11
CA VAL A 87 -9.18 14.67 -3.88
C VAL A 87 -10.39 13.79 -4.17
N ILE A 88 -10.18 12.54 -4.59
CA ILE A 88 -11.24 11.58 -4.91
C ILE A 88 -12.09 11.28 -3.67
N ASP A 89 -11.42 11.02 -2.54
CA ASP A 89 -12.05 10.67 -1.26
C ASP A 89 -12.54 11.90 -0.48
N GLN A 90 -12.30 13.12 -1.00
CA GLN A 90 -12.59 14.39 -0.31
C GLN A 90 -12.00 14.44 1.10
N SER A 91 -10.84 13.84 1.28
CA SER A 91 -10.16 13.75 2.56
C SER A 91 -9.66 15.12 3.02
N MET A 92 -9.98 15.50 4.27
CA MET A 92 -9.55 16.78 4.86
C MET A 92 -8.24 16.68 5.62
N SER A 93 -7.82 15.48 6.00
CA SER A 93 -6.58 15.25 6.75
C SER A 93 -5.94 13.90 6.42
N ARG A 94 -4.61 13.86 6.39
CA ARG A 94 -3.80 12.66 6.22
C ARG A 94 -2.65 12.66 7.23
N ARG A 95 -2.49 11.58 7.99
CA ARG A 95 -1.45 11.44 9.02
C ARG A 95 -1.46 12.58 10.05
N GLY A 96 -2.65 13.09 10.39
CA GLY A 96 -2.82 14.17 11.37
C GLY A 96 -2.52 15.58 10.84
N LEU A 97 -2.21 15.74 9.55
CA LEU A 97 -2.05 17.04 8.89
C LEU A 97 -3.15 17.29 7.86
N PRO A 98 -3.50 18.55 7.59
CA PRO A 98 -4.39 18.91 6.50
C PRO A 98 -3.86 18.42 5.15
N THR A 99 -4.76 17.97 4.27
CA THR A 99 -4.43 17.58 2.89
C THR A 99 -4.23 18.79 2.00
N VAL A 100 -3.60 18.60 0.82
CA VAL A 100 -3.36 19.70 -0.13
C VAL A 100 -4.70 20.30 -0.60
N ASN A 101 -5.69 19.45 -0.92
CA ASN A 101 -7.03 19.89 -1.34
C ASN A 101 -7.78 20.64 -0.22
N SER A 102 -7.57 20.31 1.04
CA SER A 102 -8.24 20.99 2.16
C SER A 102 -7.66 22.37 2.45
N VAL A 103 -6.37 22.60 2.16
CA VAL A 103 -5.68 23.89 2.38
C VAL A 103 -5.81 24.81 1.19
N TRP A 104 -5.69 24.27 -0.03
CA TRP A 104 -5.63 25.06 -1.25
C TRP A 104 -6.91 24.93 -2.09
N ASP A 105 -7.20 23.82 -2.64
CA ASP A 105 -8.41 23.33 -3.31
C ASP A 105 -8.08 22.08 -4.16
N ASN A 106 -9.11 21.49 -4.77
CA ASN A 106 -8.94 20.29 -5.61
C ASN A 106 -8.11 20.57 -6.87
N HIS A 107 -8.20 21.77 -7.48
CA HIS A 107 -7.44 22.11 -8.70
C HIS A 107 -5.96 22.15 -8.41
N VAL A 108 -5.57 22.81 -7.32
CA VAL A 108 -4.15 22.88 -6.89
C VAL A 108 -3.65 21.47 -6.52
N ALA A 109 -4.45 20.67 -5.81
CA ALA A 109 -4.05 19.33 -5.42
C ALA A 109 -3.78 18.43 -6.64
N VAL A 110 -4.66 18.43 -7.65
CA VAL A 110 -4.47 17.68 -8.90
C VAL A 110 -3.16 18.10 -9.59
N LEU A 111 -2.91 19.41 -9.75
CA LEU A 111 -1.70 19.92 -10.39
C LEU A 111 -0.41 19.60 -9.58
N VAL A 112 -0.49 19.60 -8.26
CA VAL A 112 0.62 19.18 -7.40
C VAL A 112 0.88 17.68 -7.57
N GLY A 113 -0.15 16.84 -7.62
CA GLY A 113 -0.02 15.42 -7.93
C GLY A 113 0.67 15.21 -9.29
N ASP A 114 0.26 15.92 -10.34
CA ASP A 114 0.89 15.87 -11.67
C ASP A 114 2.36 16.30 -11.63
N PHE A 115 2.69 17.30 -10.81
CA PHE A 115 4.08 17.71 -10.61
C PHE A 115 4.92 16.60 -9.96
N PHE A 116 4.37 15.87 -8.99
CA PHE A 116 5.02 14.69 -8.41
C PHE A 116 5.18 13.56 -9.43
N VAL A 117 4.18 13.31 -10.30
CA VAL A 117 4.29 12.34 -11.41
C VAL A 117 5.44 12.72 -12.35
N SER A 118 5.53 14.00 -12.74
CA SER A 118 6.63 14.50 -13.57
C SER A 118 7.99 14.27 -12.90
N GLY A 119 8.08 14.52 -11.60
CA GLY A 119 9.27 14.23 -10.79
C GLY A 119 9.62 12.74 -10.79
N ALA A 120 8.63 11.87 -10.65
CA ALA A 120 8.81 10.42 -10.70
C ALA A 120 9.40 9.96 -12.04
N LEU A 121 8.85 10.46 -13.16
CA LEU A 121 9.39 10.17 -14.50
C LEU A 121 10.83 10.67 -14.65
N SER A 122 11.15 11.86 -14.16
CA SER A 122 12.51 12.41 -14.17
C SER A 122 13.49 11.52 -13.39
N CYS A 123 13.11 11.02 -12.23
CA CYS A 123 13.91 10.08 -11.45
C CYS A 123 14.08 8.73 -12.17
N ALA A 124 13.00 8.20 -12.77
CA ALA A 124 13.06 6.95 -13.53
C ALA A 124 14.01 7.03 -14.74
N VAL A 125 14.01 8.16 -15.45
CA VAL A 125 14.97 8.42 -16.53
C VAL A 125 16.40 8.42 -15.99
N ARG A 126 16.66 9.07 -14.85
CA ARG A 126 17.98 9.10 -14.18
C ARG A 126 18.44 7.73 -13.68
N ALA A 127 17.50 6.82 -13.36
CA ALA A 127 17.84 5.44 -13.02
C ALA A 127 18.51 4.70 -14.18
N GLY A 128 18.34 5.16 -15.44
CA GLY A 128 19.08 4.72 -16.59
C GLY A 128 18.78 3.29 -17.06
N ASP A 129 17.57 2.79 -16.77
CA ASP A 129 17.11 1.48 -17.21
C ASP A 129 15.64 1.57 -17.62
N ILE A 130 15.34 1.23 -18.87
CA ILE A 130 13.97 1.30 -19.41
C ILE A 130 12.98 0.41 -18.66
N ARG A 131 13.46 -0.66 -18.04
CA ARG A 131 12.62 -1.57 -17.26
C ARG A 131 12.06 -0.88 -16.00
N VAL A 132 12.76 0.11 -15.45
CA VAL A 132 12.24 0.94 -14.35
C VAL A 132 11.03 1.75 -14.81
N LEU A 133 11.10 2.40 -15.97
CA LEU A 133 9.95 3.11 -16.55
C LEU A 133 8.78 2.18 -16.82
N ASN A 134 9.06 0.98 -17.35
CA ASN A 134 8.02 -0.03 -17.58
C ASN A 134 7.35 -0.46 -16.26
N SER A 135 8.13 -0.72 -15.22
CA SER A 135 7.61 -1.07 -13.89
C SER A 135 6.71 0.05 -13.32
N LEU A 136 7.14 1.32 -13.41
CA LEU A 136 6.33 2.46 -12.96
C LEU A 136 5.04 2.61 -13.77
N SER A 137 5.11 2.42 -15.10
CA SER A 137 3.94 2.50 -15.98
C SER A 137 2.91 1.42 -15.65
N THR A 138 3.38 0.18 -15.47
CA THR A 138 2.51 -0.94 -15.08
C THR A 138 1.89 -0.69 -13.70
N MET A 139 2.69 -0.27 -12.72
CA MET A 139 2.22 0.06 -11.38
C MET A 139 1.16 1.18 -11.41
N GLY A 140 1.40 2.26 -12.17
CA GLY A 140 0.43 3.35 -12.30
C GLY A 140 -0.90 2.89 -12.91
N ALA A 141 -0.84 2.02 -13.94
CA ALA A 141 -2.03 1.42 -14.53
C ALA A 141 -2.77 0.52 -13.52
N ASP A 142 -2.04 -0.34 -12.79
CA ASP A 142 -2.64 -1.22 -11.79
C ASP A 142 -3.30 -0.46 -10.64
N LEU A 143 -2.65 0.62 -10.15
CA LEU A 143 -3.24 1.48 -9.12
C LEU A 143 -4.58 2.09 -9.59
N ALA A 144 -4.60 2.67 -10.80
CA ALA A 144 -5.81 3.27 -11.36
C ALA A 144 -6.91 2.24 -11.62
N MET A 145 -6.57 1.08 -12.20
CA MET A 145 -7.53 0.01 -12.46
C MET A 145 -8.06 -0.59 -11.16
N GLY A 146 -7.19 -0.79 -10.15
CA GLY A 146 -7.59 -1.28 -8.84
C GLY A 146 -8.57 -0.35 -8.13
N GLU A 147 -8.40 0.98 -8.27
CA GLU A 147 -9.34 1.96 -7.74
C GLU A 147 -10.68 1.94 -8.48
N ILE A 148 -10.65 1.87 -9.83
CA ILE A 148 -11.87 1.77 -10.66
C ILE A 148 -12.64 0.48 -10.33
N ASP A 149 -11.94 -0.66 -10.25
CA ASP A 149 -12.54 -1.94 -9.88
C ASP A 149 -13.17 -1.87 -8.49
N GLN A 150 -12.51 -1.21 -7.53
CA GLN A 150 -13.06 -1.02 -6.18
C GLN A 150 -14.33 -0.17 -6.19
N ILE A 151 -14.35 0.92 -6.96
CA ILE A 151 -15.54 1.79 -7.10
C ILE A 151 -16.70 1.02 -7.74
N ASP A 152 -16.44 0.22 -8.78
CA ASP A 152 -17.46 -0.58 -9.45
C ASP A 152 -18.04 -1.64 -8.51
N ASN A 153 -17.18 -2.35 -7.79
CA ASN A 153 -17.60 -3.34 -6.79
C ASN A 153 -18.34 -2.71 -5.59
N ALA A 154 -17.95 -1.51 -5.17
CA ALA A 154 -18.66 -0.79 -4.11
C ALA A 154 -20.10 -0.41 -4.54
N ARG A 155 -20.32 -0.19 -5.83
CA ARG A 155 -21.66 0.09 -6.39
C ARG A 155 -22.52 -1.16 -6.53
N SER A 156 -21.95 -2.25 -7.04
CA SER A 156 -22.66 -3.53 -7.21
C SER A 156 -22.87 -4.28 -5.89
N ARG A 157 -21.93 -4.11 -4.94
CA ARG A 157 -21.85 -4.86 -3.69
C ARG A 157 -21.81 -6.39 -3.86
N GLU A 158 -21.46 -6.84 -5.05
CA GLU A 158 -21.29 -8.26 -5.37
C GLU A 158 -19.80 -8.57 -5.44
N ILE A 159 -19.18 -8.89 -4.31
CA ILE A 159 -17.77 -9.19 -4.24
C ILE A 159 -17.53 -10.65 -3.77
N THR A 160 -16.67 -11.35 -4.51
CA THR A 160 -16.11 -12.64 -4.10
C THR A 160 -14.71 -12.47 -3.55
N GLU A 161 -14.20 -13.49 -2.86
CA GLU A 161 -12.81 -13.46 -2.36
C GLU A 161 -11.80 -13.29 -3.50
N ASP A 162 -12.00 -13.95 -4.65
CA ASP A 162 -11.10 -13.82 -5.81
C ASP A 162 -11.07 -12.39 -6.37
N VAL A 163 -12.23 -11.74 -6.45
CA VAL A 163 -12.34 -10.34 -6.86
C VAL A 163 -11.67 -9.42 -5.85
N TYR A 164 -11.93 -9.61 -4.56
CA TYR A 164 -11.26 -8.88 -3.49
C TYR A 164 -9.74 -9.01 -3.57
N MET A 165 -9.22 -10.24 -3.69
CA MET A 165 -7.78 -10.50 -3.83
C MET A 165 -7.19 -9.83 -5.06
N THR A 166 -7.93 -9.77 -6.18
CA THR A 166 -7.51 -9.08 -7.40
C THR A 166 -7.42 -7.57 -7.19
N ILE A 167 -8.42 -6.97 -6.54
CA ILE A 167 -8.46 -5.53 -6.24
C ILE A 167 -7.26 -5.15 -5.35
N ILE A 168 -7.05 -5.85 -4.24
CA ILE A 168 -5.94 -5.52 -3.33
C ILE A 168 -4.57 -5.80 -3.94
N SER A 169 -4.46 -6.76 -4.87
CA SER A 169 -3.24 -6.99 -5.62
C SER A 169 -2.92 -5.83 -6.54
N ARG A 170 -3.89 -5.29 -7.27
CA ARG A 170 -3.72 -4.12 -8.14
C ARG A 170 -3.51 -2.84 -7.34
N LYS A 171 -4.43 -2.50 -6.44
CA LYS A 171 -4.44 -1.23 -5.72
C LYS A 171 -3.29 -1.08 -4.72
N THR A 172 -2.86 -2.18 -4.09
CA THR A 172 -1.88 -2.12 -3.00
C THR A 172 -0.63 -2.94 -3.28
N ALA A 173 -0.74 -4.23 -3.65
CA ALA A 173 0.42 -5.09 -3.77
C ALA A 173 1.28 -4.75 -5.00
N SER A 174 0.73 -4.19 -6.09
CA SER A 174 1.48 -3.74 -7.26
C SER A 174 2.61 -2.77 -6.89
N LEU A 175 2.33 -1.86 -5.95
CA LEU A 175 3.32 -0.91 -5.46
C LEU A 175 4.46 -1.59 -4.68
N PHE A 176 4.16 -2.59 -3.83
CA PHE A 176 5.18 -3.38 -3.13
C PHE A 176 6.03 -4.17 -4.12
N THR A 177 5.40 -4.76 -5.12
CA THR A 177 6.05 -5.51 -6.21
C THR A 177 7.00 -4.61 -6.99
N SER A 178 6.54 -3.42 -7.40
CA SER A 178 7.38 -2.45 -8.11
C SER A 178 8.57 -1.97 -7.28
N CYS A 179 8.43 -1.82 -5.95
CA CYS A 179 9.54 -1.46 -5.08
C CYS A 179 10.70 -2.47 -5.20
N VAL A 180 10.41 -3.76 -5.04
CA VAL A 180 11.45 -4.78 -5.10
C VAL A 180 11.96 -4.99 -6.54
N GLU A 181 11.09 -4.84 -7.53
CA GLU A 181 11.44 -4.95 -8.94
C GLU A 181 12.46 -3.89 -9.36
N VAL A 182 12.18 -2.60 -9.11
CA VAL A 182 13.12 -1.54 -9.51
C VAL A 182 14.43 -1.59 -8.73
N GLY A 183 14.38 -1.97 -7.44
CA GLY A 183 15.57 -2.19 -6.63
C GLY A 183 16.45 -3.32 -7.18
N GLY A 184 15.84 -4.46 -7.50
CA GLY A 184 16.53 -5.60 -8.09
C GLY A 184 17.11 -5.30 -9.49
N ILE A 185 16.29 -4.73 -10.39
CA ILE A 185 16.72 -4.34 -11.76
C ILE A 185 17.95 -3.44 -11.70
N THR A 186 17.90 -2.38 -10.90
CA THR A 186 18.98 -1.39 -10.83
C THR A 186 20.24 -1.88 -10.10
N ALA A 187 20.10 -2.96 -9.32
CA ALA A 187 21.22 -3.67 -8.71
C ALA A 187 21.68 -4.90 -9.51
N GLY A 188 21.11 -5.17 -10.70
CA GLY A 188 21.56 -6.23 -11.59
C GLY A 188 21.09 -7.63 -11.19
N ALA A 189 19.91 -7.75 -10.62
CA ALA A 189 19.26 -9.02 -10.33
C ALA A 189 19.06 -9.87 -11.59
N ASP A 190 19.23 -11.17 -11.48
CA ASP A 190 18.79 -12.12 -12.48
C ASP A 190 17.26 -12.26 -12.48
N GLU A 191 16.70 -12.71 -13.61
CA GLU A 191 15.25 -12.77 -13.80
C GLU A 191 14.56 -13.77 -12.86
N GLU A 192 15.20 -14.88 -12.53
CA GLU A 192 14.61 -15.91 -11.67
C GLU A 192 14.51 -15.41 -10.24
N SER A 193 15.59 -14.86 -9.69
CA SER A 193 15.62 -14.25 -8.36
C SER A 193 14.63 -13.08 -8.26
N LEU A 194 14.57 -12.24 -9.31
CA LEU A 194 13.66 -11.11 -9.36
C LEU A 194 12.20 -11.56 -9.35
N LYS A 195 11.86 -12.63 -10.09
CA LYS A 195 10.51 -13.21 -10.11
C LYS A 195 10.08 -13.70 -8.72
N LYS A 196 10.97 -14.38 -8.00
CA LYS A 196 10.70 -14.85 -6.62
C LYS A 196 10.47 -13.68 -5.67
N LEU A 197 11.31 -12.65 -5.76
CA LEU A 197 11.21 -11.48 -4.91
C LEU A 197 9.94 -10.65 -5.22
N LYS A 198 9.54 -10.55 -6.48
CA LYS A 198 8.26 -9.94 -6.88
C LYS A 198 7.07 -10.68 -6.27
N ARG A 199 7.07 -12.02 -6.32
CA ARG A 199 6.00 -12.82 -5.69
C ARG A 199 5.97 -12.62 -4.18
N PHE A 200 7.13 -12.60 -3.52
CA PHE A 200 7.23 -12.26 -2.10
C PHE A 200 6.58 -10.90 -1.80
N ALA A 201 6.89 -9.88 -2.58
CA ALA A 201 6.37 -8.53 -2.37
C ALA A 201 4.87 -8.41 -2.66
N GLU A 202 4.34 -9.16 -3.61
CA GLU A 202 2.91 -9.28 -3.86
C GLU A 202 2.18 -9.83 -2.64
N LEU A 203 2.66 -10.95 -2.09
CA LEU A 203 2.10 -11.56 -0.87
C LEU A 203 2.18 -10.60 0.34
N LEU A 204 3.28 -9.87 0.46
CA LEU A 204 3.48 -8.85 1.49
C LEU A 204 2.43 -7.72 1.36
N GLY A 205 2.21 -7.22 0.14
CA GLY A 205 1.25 -6.16 -0.13
C GLY A 205 -0.20 -6.60 0.08
N GLN A 206 -0.55 -7.84 -0.29
CA GLN A 206 -1.85 -8.44 0.03
C GLN A 206 -2.07 -8.51 1.55
N CYS A 207 -1.08 -9.02 2.31
CA CYS A 207 -1.16 -9.04 3.78
C CYS A 207 -1.27 -7.63 4.37
N PHE A 208 -0.58 -6.65 3.78
CA PHE A 208 -0.67 -5.26 4.22
C PHE A 208 -2.11 -4.75 4.12
N GLN A 209 -2.79 -4.98 2.99
CA GLN A 209 -4.17 -4.53 2.80
C GLN A 209 -5.14 -5.33 3.66
N ILE A 210 -5.05 -6.68 3.69
CA ILE A 210 -5.91 -7.49 4.56
C ILE A 210 -5.81 -7.02 6.02
N LYS A 211 -4.60 -6.69 6.47
CA LYS A 211 -4.38 -6.18 7.83
C LYS A 211 -5.05 -4.81 8.04
N ASP A 212 -4.91 -3.89 7.08
CA ASP A 212 -5.58 -2.58 7.15
C ASP A 212 -7.09 -2.73 7.22
N ASP A 213 -7.67 -3.57 6.38
CA ASP A 213 -9.11 -3.84 6.35
C ASP A 213 -9.61 -4.44 7.68
N THR A 214 -8.77 -5.24 8.38
CA THR A 214 -9.18 -5.75 9.70
C THR A 214 -9.29 -4.67 10.76
N PHE A 215 -8.58 -3.53 10.63
CA PHE A 215 -8.70 -2.45 11.62
C PHE A 215 -10.08 -1.79 11.62
N ASP A 216 -10.77 -1.78 10.49
CA ASP A 216 -12.10 -1.17 10.36
C ASP A 216 -13.19 -1.92 11.18
N TYR A 217 -12.91 -3.16 11.60
CA TYR A 217 -13.79 -3.94 12.46
C TYR A 217 -13.62 -3.64 13.96
N PHE A 218 -12.61 -2.86 14.36
CA PHE A 218 -12.32 -2.57 15.77
C PHE A 218 -12.38 -1.07 16.02
N HIS A 219 -12.98 -0.71 17.18
CA HIS A 219 -13.00 0.68 17.61
C HIS A 219 -11.57 1.14 18.00
N ASP A 220 -11.07 2.19 17.35
CA ASP A 220 -9.82 2.84 17.77
C ASP A 220 -10.14 4.10 18.58
N PRO A 221 -10.03 4.05 19.92
CA PRO A 221 -10.34 5.19 20.79
C PRO A 221 -9.37 6.37 20.61
N VAL A 222 -8.19 6.13 20.01
CA VAL A 222 -7.15 7.16 19.79
C VAL A 222 -7.41 7.95 18.51
N VAL A 223 -7.89 7.28 17.45
CA VAL A 223 -8.17 7.92 16.16
C VAL A 223 -9.59 8.47 16.10
N GLY A 224 -10.48 7.99 16.98
CA GLY A 224 -11.89 8.44 17.03
C GLY A 224 -12.70 8.10 15.78
N LYS A 225 -12.19 7.21 14.89
CA LYS A 225 -12.94 6.76 13.73
C LYS A 225 -14.01 5.74 14.15
N PRO A 226 -15.24 5.89 13.64
CA PRO A 226 -16.26 4.86 13.83
C PRO A 226 -15.83 3.56 13.11
N THR A 227 -16.24 2.40 13.64
CA THR A 227 -16.09 1.11 12.98
C THR A 227 -16.96 1.04 11.73
N GLY A 228 -16.57 0.20 10.74
CA GLY A 228 -17.35 -0.03 9.54
C GLY A 228 -17.31 1.12 8.53
N ASN A 229 -16.21 1.84 8.46
CA ASN A 229 -16.03 2.93 7.50
C ASN A 229 -16.02 2.41 6.06
N ASP A 230 -15.38 1.26 5.81
CA ASP A 230 -15.40 0.58 4.53
C ASP A 230 -16.84 0.25 4.08
N LEU A 231 -17.67 -0.22 5.01
CA LEU A 231 -19.08 -0.51 4.73
C LEU A 231 -19.90 0.75 4.41
N ARG A 232 -19.61 1.91 5.03
CA ARG A 232 -20.22 3.20 4.68
C ARG A 232 -19.89 3.60 3.24
N GLU A 233 -18.68 3.29 2.81
CA GLU A 233 -18.20 3.53 1.46
C GLU A 233 -18.64 2.43 0.46
N GLY A 234 -19.42 1.44 0.90
CA GLY A 234 -19.89 0.32 0.07
C GLY A 234 -18.86 -0.78 -0.14
N LYS A 235 -17.73 -0.72 0.54
CA LYS A 235 -16.63 -1.69 0.42
C LYS A 235 -16.89 -2.90 1.32
N ILE A 236 -16.95 -4.09 0.74
CA ILE A 236 -17.05 -5.36 1.48
C ILE A 236 -15.67 -6.01 1.48
N THR A 237 -15.08 -6.20 2.66
CA THR A 237 -13.71 -6.68 2.83
C THR A 237 -13.66 -8.13 3.30
N LEU A 238 -12.48 -8.75 3.29
CA LEU A 238 -12.29 -10.19 3.49
C LEU A 238 -13.03 -10.79 4.69
N PRO A 239 -13.05 -10.15 5.89
CA PRO A 239 -13.77 -10.72 7.02
C PRO A 239 -15.27 -10.89 6.77
N LEU A 240 -15.90 -9.88 6.15
CA LEU A 240 -17.34 -9.95 5.84
C LEU A 240 -17.61 -10.87 4.65
N ILE A 241 -16.77 -10.89 3.61
CA ILE A 241 -16.87 -11.83 2.48
C ILE A 241 -16.94 -13.27 2.99
N TYR A 242 -16.01 -13.64 3.89
CA TYR A 242 -15.99 -14.96 4.50
C TYR A 242 -17.27 -15.25 5.28
N ALA A 243 -17.70 -14.30 6.14
CA ALA A 243 -18.89 -14.46 6.95
C ALA A 243 -20.17 -14.67 6.12
N LEU A 244 -20.33 -13.87 5.05
CA LEU A 244 -21.47 -13.98 4.11
C LEU A 244 -21.45 -15.29 3.30
N GLY A 245 -20.31 -15.96 3.20
CA GLY A 245 -20.18 -17.28 2.62
C GLY A 245 -20.62 -18.45 3.55
N ARG A 246 -20.84 -18.20 4.84
CA ARG A 246 -21.17 -19.19 5.86
C ARG A 246 -22.67 -19.53 5.85
N LYS A 247 -23.13 -20.17 4.77
CA LYS A 247 -24.56 -20.48 4.52
C LYS A 247 -25.21 -21.35 5.59
N GLU A 248 -24.43 -22.04 6.42
CA GLU A 248 -24.90 -22.83 7.56
C GLU A 248 -25.32 -21.98 8.78
N LEU A 249 -24.97 -20.69 8.83
CA LEU A 249 -25.37 -19.80 9.90
C LEU A 249 -26.79 -19.28 9.67
N PRO A 250 -27.66 -19.31 10.69
CA PRO A 250 -29.06 -18.90 10.56
C PRO A 250 -29.23 -17.45 10.06
N GLU A 251 -28.34 -16.55 10.48
CA GLU A 251 -28.38 -15.11 10.15
C GLU A 251 -27.82 -14.80 8.76
N CYS A 252 -27.15 -15.76 8.09
CA CYS A 252 -26.39 -15.52 6.86
C CYS A 252 -27.27 -14.94 5.74
N GLU A 253 -28.49 -15.42 5.56
CA GLU A 253 -29.38 -14.92 4.49
C GLU A 253 -29.83 -13.47 4.74
N GLU A 254 -30.13 -13.12 6.01
CA GLU A 254 -30.51 -11.78 6.41
C GLU A 254 -29.32 -10.80 6.24
N MET A 255 -28.13 -11.20 6.69
CA MET A 255 -26.91 -10.41 6.57
C MET A 255 -26.49 -10.22 5.10
N ASN A 256 -26.70 -11.24 4.25
CA ASN A 256 -26.48 -11.07 2.81
C ASN A 256 -27.43 -10.01 2.21
N LYS A 257 -28.72 -10.04 2.54
CA LYS A 257 -29.67 -9.01 2.09
C LYS A 257 -29.27 -7.62 2.58
N LEU A 258 -28.83 -7.53 3.82
CA LEU A 258 -28.37 -6.29 4.44
C LEU A 258 -27.11 -5.75 3.76
N ALA A 259 -26.12 -6.59 3.52
CA ALA A 259 -24.87 -6.20 2.87
C ALA A 259 -25.05 -5.64 1.45
N HIS A 260 -26.10 -6.05 0.72
CA HIS A 260 -26.43 -5.55 -0.61
C HIS A 260 -27.31 -4.29 -0.61
N LYS A 261 -27.73 -3.79 0.55
CA LYS A 261 -28.50 -2.55 0.66
C LYS A 261 -27.64 -1.34 0.29
N GLN A 262 -28.09 -0.46 -0.58
CA GLN A 262 -27.32 0.68 -1.10
C GLN A 262 -26.89 1.69 -0.03
N GLU A 263 -27.78 1.99 0.91
CA GLU A 263 -27.51 2.88 2.02
C GLU A 263 -27.68 2.13 3.33
N LEU A 264 -26.66 2.12 4.15
CA LEU A 264 -26.65 1.49 5.46
C LEU A 264 -26.64 2.59 6.55
N ASN A 265 -27.50 2.44 7.54
CA ASN A 265 -27.39 3.26 8.76
C ASN A 265 -26.38 2.65 9.75
N ASP A 266 -26.06 3.38 10.82
CA ASP A 266 -25.05 2.97 11.80
C ASP A 266 -25.39 1.67 12.51
N GLU A 267 -26.67 1.39 12.76
CA GLU A 267 -27.13 0.15 13.40
C GLU A 267 -26.91 -1.06 12.45
N GLU A 268 -27.26 -0.91 11.18
CA GLU A 268 -27.06 -1.92 10.14
C GLU A 268 -25.59 -2.21 9.90
N ILE A 269 -24.74 -1.18 9.91
CA ILE A 269 -23.28 -1.33 9.82
C ILE A 269 -22.75 -2.13 11.01
N ASN A 270 -23.19 -1.78 12.23
CA ASN A 270 -22.79 -2.50 13.43
C ASN A 270 -23.24 -3.96 13.41
N GLN A 271 -24.42 -4.27 12.87
CA GLN A 271 -24.90 -5.64 12.70
C GLN A 271 -23.97 -6.43 11.76
N LEU A 272 -23.58 -5.87 10.62
CA LEU A 272 -22.65 -6.51 9.68
C LEU A 272 -21.24 -6.70 10.28
N VAL A 273 -20.74 -5.71 11.01
CA VAL A 273 -19.45 -5.79 11.71
C VAL A 273 -19.46 -6.90 12.76
N GLU A 274 -20.49 -6.96 13.61
CA GLU A 274 -20.60 -8.01 14.63
C GLU A 274 -20.84 -9.40 14.01
N PHE A 275 -21.62 -9.50 12.94
CA PHE A 275 -21.76 -10.74 12.20
C PHE A 275 -20.43 -11.22 11.64
N ALA A 276 -19.63 -10.36 11.01
CA ALA A 276 -18.31 -10.72 10.50
C ALA A 276 -17.38 -11.25 11.61
N LYS A 277 -17.43 -10.66 12.80
CA LYS A 277 -16.65 -11.12 13.97
C LYS A 277 -17.13 -12.48 14.47
N THR A 278 -18.42 -12.61 14.76
CA THR A 278 -19.01 -13.82 15.36
C THR A 278 -18.99 -15.03 14.42
N ALA A 279 -19.11 -14.80 13.11
CA ALA A 279 -18.99 -15.83 12.07
C ALA A 279 -17.54 -16.29 11.82
N GLY A 280 -16.54 -15.68 12.50
CA GLY A 280 -15.14 -16.06 12.39
C GLY A 280 -14.39 -15.41 11.21
N GLY A 281 -14.91 -14.33 10.65
CA GLY A 281 -14.30 -13.61 9.52
C GLY A 281 -12.94 -13.01 9.86
N ILE A 282 -12.78 -12.47 11.07
CA ILE A 282 -11.50 -11.94 11.55
C ILE A 282 -10.46 -13.05 11.65
N ASP A 283 -10.81 -14.19 12.24
CA ASP A 283 -9.91 -15.34 12.33
C ASP A 283 -9.53 -15.88 10.95
N TYR A 284 -10.46 -15.85 9.99
CA TYR A 284 -10.19 -16.22 8.61
C TYR A 284 -9.16 -15.29 7.97
N ALA A 285 -9.30 -13.98 8.13
CA ALA A 285 -8.35 -13.01 7.63
C ALA A 285 -6.93 -13.25 8.21
N PHE A 286 -6.83 -13.51 9.52
CA PHE A 286 -5.53 -13.84 10.14
C PHE A 286 -4.94 -15.15 9.63
N ARG A 287 -5.75 -16.21 9.44
CA ARG A 287 -5.28 -17.46 8.84
C ARG A 287 -4.82 -17.28 7.39
N THR A 288 -5.54 -16.45 6.62
CA THR A 288 -5.14 -16.10 5.25
C THR A 288 -3.79 -15.40 5.23
N MET A 289 -3.59 -14.37 6.06
CA MET A 289 -2.29 -13.67 6.17
C MET A 289 -1.16 -14.62 6.58
N GLU A 290 -1.42 -15.55 7.51
CA GLU A 290 -0.41 -16.52 7.95
C GLU A 290 -0.03 -17.50 6.82
N ARG A 291 -1.00 -17.96 6.02
CA ARG A 291 -0.75 -18.79 4.83
C ARG A 291 0.10 -18.05 3.80
N LEU A 292 -0.24 -16.78 3.51
CA LEU A 292 0.54 -15.94 2.58
C LEU A 292 1.95 -15.69 3.11
N ARG A 293 2.12 -15.51 4.43
CA ARG A 293 3.43 -15.36 5.07
C ARG A 293 4.30 -16.61 4.87
N GLN A 294 3.74 -17.80 5.09
CA GLN A 294 4.47 -19.05 4.91
C GLN A 294 4.91 -19.26 3.45
N GLU A 295 4.04 -18.95 2.48
CA GLU A 295 4.39 -18.95 1.06
C GLU A 295 5.54 -17.97 0.76
N ALA A 296 5.46 -16.76 1.29
CA ALA A 296 6.48 -15.73 1.11
C ALA A 296 7.83 -16.14 1.72
N GLU A 297 7.84 -16.71 2.93
CA GLU A 297 9.07 -17.16 3.58
C GLU A 297 9.74 -18.32 2.81
N ALA A 298 8.94 -19.20 2.20
CA ALA A 298 9.48 -20.27 1.35
C ALA A 298 10.22 -19.71 0.12
N LEU A 299 9.73 -18.61 -0.48
CA LEU A 299 10.43 -17.94 -1.60
C LEU A 299 11.76 -17.34 -1.17
N LEU A 300 11.87 -16.83 0.06
CA LEU A 300 13.11 -16.27 0.59
C LEU A 300 14.14 -17.34 0.95
N ALA A 301 13.75 -18.58 1.16
CA ALA A 301 14.65 -19.69 1.45
C ALA A 301 15.62 -19.99 0.29
N ASP A 302 15.28 -19.58 -0.93
CA ASP A 302 16.12 -19.72 -2.12
C ASP A 302 17.27 -18.69 -2.20
N PHE A 303 17.22 -17.64 -1.35
CA PHE A 303 18.26 -16.63 -1.27
C PHE A 303 19.32 -17.01 -0.21
N PRO A 304 20.60 -16.65 -0.41
CA PRO A 304 21.63 -16.87 0.60
C PRO A 304 21.25 -16.21 1.93
N ALA A 305 21.46 -16.93 3.03
CA ALA A 305 21.18 -16.42 4.37
C ALA A 305 21.97 -15.11 4.61
N SER A 306 21.25 -14.05 4.98
CA SER A 306 21.82 -12.71 5.19
C SER A 306 20.92 -11.87 6.09
N ASP A 307 21.49 -10.82 6.67
CA ASP A 307 20.70 -9.82 7.44
C ASP A 307 19.60 -9.19 6.59
N THR A 308 19.79 -9.11 5.28
CA THR A 308 18.78 -8.58 4.35
C THR A 308 17.58 -9.52 4.21
N VAL A 309 17.81 -10.83 4.11
CA VAL A 309 16.73 -11.83 4.10
C VAL A 309 15.96 -11.79 5.43
N GLU A 310 16.65 -11.71 6.56
CA GLU A 310 16.01 -11.58 7.87
C GLU A 310 15.24 -10.24 8.02
N ALA A 311 15.72 -9.16 7.39
CA ALA A 311 14.99 -7.90 7.34
C ALA A 311 13.66 -8.03 6.56
N PHE A 312 13.62 -8.72 5.42
CA PHE A 312 12.38 -8.99 4.69
C PHE A 312 11.37 -9.80 5.51
N LYS A 313 11.81 -10.88 6.18
CA LYS A 313 10.96 -11.66 7.09
C LYS A 313 10.42 -10.80 8.24
N SER A 314 11.27 -9.92 8.79
CA SER A 314 10.90 -9.03 9.89
C SER A 314 9.87 -7.98 9.46
N ILE A 315 9.97 -7.43 8.25
CA ILE A 315 8.97 -6.51 7.68
C ILE A 315 7.63 -7.24 7.53
N PHE A 316 7.64 -8.47 7.02
CA PHE A 316 6.41 -9.25 6.87
C PHE A 316 5.73 -9.48 8.22
N SER A 317 6.50 -9.93 9.21
CA SER A 317 6.00 -10.13 10.57
C SER A 317 5.47 -8.82 11.19
N TYR A 318 6.17 -7.70 10.96
CA TYR A 318 5.73 -6.39 11.42
C TYR A 318 4.36 -6.01 10.84
N ILE A 319 4.14 -6.25 9.54
CA ILE A 319 2.87 -5.93 8.88
C ILE A 319 1.70 -6.69 9.52
N ILE A 320 1.85 -7.99 9.76
CA ILE A 320 0.79 -8.81 10.36
C ILE A 320 0.53 -8.44 11.83
N THR A 321 1.59 -8.13 12.59
CA THR A 321 1.48 -7.91 14.04
C THR A 321 1.25 -6.47 14.45
N ARG A 322 1.35 -5.49 13.54
CA ARG A 322 1.09 -4.09 13.85
C ARG A 322 -0.34 -3.86 14.34
N ASN A 323 -0.48 -2.91 15.26
CA ASN A 323 -1.76 -2.50 15.81
C ASN A 323 -2.28 -1.20 15.16
N LYS A 324 -1.45 -0.58 14.32
CA LYS A 324 -1.73 0.66 13.54
C LYS A 324 -0.90 0.70 12.27
#